data_2155e3877f5a1a99f4215735bccb2bb4
#
_entry.id   2155e3877f5a1a99f4215735bccb2bb4
#
_cell.length_a   1.000
_cell.length_b   1.000
_cell.length_c   1.000
_cell.angle_alpha   90.00
_cell.angle_beta   90.00
_cell.angle_gamma   90.00
#
_symmetry.space_group_name_H-M   'P 1'
#
loop_
_entity.id
_entity.type
_entity.pdbx_description
1 polymer ?
#
loop_
_entity_poly.entity_id
_entity_poly.type
_entity_poly.pdbx_seq_one_letter_code
_entity_poly.pdbx_strand_id
1 'polypeptide(L)'
;MPQDIQQRSVGNRRWHRSRILNAWVDSLTVDEIVDELDEGILFTLNPDHLYWLQRNADFASAYKKATLVSSDSKYVYWALGFLGRAIKQKSSGSDIVPAYWRRHANNPKVRIFLLGAKPGVAKRAQQRINRLAERQIVVGAHGPSFNFVNDPEETSRAIDMINQSGATCLIVGLGAPKQEIWIDRNSSRMPGVKVYMGVGATIDYEAEAVRRAPGWMTRNGLEWVYRMATEPRRYWRRYTRTLEFFWLVLLDRFGMYRPPSFTSPVVDADASARGQAINGS
;
A
#
# COMPACT_ATOMS: atom_id res chain seq x y z
N MET A 1 -20.06 -10.44 14.69
CA MET A 1 -20.19 -9.46 13.59
C MET A 1 -19.77 -8.01 13.95
N PRO A 2 -19.93 -7.47 15.20
CA PRO A 2 -19.41 -6.13 15.54
C PRO A 2 -17.87 -6.01 15.55
N GLN A 3 -17.16 -7.12 15.70
CA GLN A 3 -15.69 -7.14 15.82
C GLN A 3 -14.93 -7.00 14.47
N ASP A 4 -15.64 -7.10 13.34
CA ASP A 4 -15.03 -7.13 12.00
C ASP A 4 -15.15 -5.79 11.25
N ILE A 5 -15.84 -4.82 11.85
CA ILE A 5 -15.94 -3.44 11.38
C ILE A 5 -15.61 -2.53 12.55
N GLN A 6 -14.59 -1.69 12.40
CA GLN A 6 -14.17 -0.74 13.43
C GLN A 6 -14.30 0.69 12.93
N GLN A 7 -14.75 1.59 13.79
CA GLN A 7 -14.71 3.02 13.54
C GLN A 7 -13.29 3.54 13.80
N ARG A 8 -12.81 4.37 12.91
CA ARG A 8 -11.54 5.08 13.03
C ARG A 8 -11.79 6.58 12.90
N SER A 9 -11.05 7.36 13.66
CA SER A 9 -11.09 8.81 13.57
C SER A 9 -9.68 9.38 13.59
N VAL A 10 -9.45 10.37 12.71
CA VAL A 10 -8.24 11.19 12.71
C VAL A 10 -8.70 12.65 12.63
N GLY A 11 -8.37 13.46 13.61
CA GLY A 11 -8.95 14.80 13.74
C GLY A 11 -10.48 14.75 13.79
N ASN A 12 -11.13 15.51 12.91
CA ASN A 12 -12.59 15.58 12.80
C ASN A 12 -13.22 14.59 11.81
N ARG A 13 -12.41 13.78 11.13
CA ARG A 13 -12.89 12.84 10.12
C ARG A 13 -13.07 11.46 10.72
N ARG A 14 -14.14 10.78 10.30
CA ARG A 14 -14.50 9.43 10.76
C ARG A 14 -14.76 8.54 9.55
N TRP A 15 -14.18 7.34 9.57
CA TRP A 15 -14.48 6.27 8.63
C TRP A 15 -14.45 4.93 9.32
N HIS A 16 -15.00 3.91 8.68
CA HIS A 16 -14.85 2.54 9.17
C HIS A 16 -13.74 1.83 8.41
N ARG A 17 -13.14 0.85 9.06
CA ARG A 17 -12.30 -0.14 8.43
C ARG A 17 -12.91 -1.53 8.57
N SER A 18 -12.74 -2.36 7.58
CA SER A 18 -13.30 -3.69 7.48
C SER A 18 -12.22 -4.75 7.55
N ARG A 19 -12.43 -5.79 8.36
CA ARG A 19 -11.49 -6.89 8.49
C ARG A 19 -11.65 -7.88 7.35
N ILE A 20 -10.54 -8.33 6.80
CA ILE A 20 -10.43 -9.48 5.90
C ILE A 20 -9.28 -10.37 6.35
N LEU A 21 -9.56 -11.59 6.77
CA LEU A 21 -8.61 -12.48 7.42
C LEU A 21 -7.93 -11.78 8.62
N ASN A 22 -6.62 -11.62 8.57
CA ASN A 22 -5.80 -10.94 9.60
C ASN A 22 -5.38 -9.51 9.19
N ALA A 23 -6.06 -8.88 8.22
CA ALA A 23 -5.80 -7.52 7.78
C ALA A 23 -7.03 -6.62 7.96
N TRP A 24 -6.79 -5.33 8.11
CA TRP A 24 -7.81 -4.28 8.09
C TRP A 24 -7.69 -3.46 6.82
N VAL A 25 -8.82 -3.10 6.23
CA VAL A 25 -8.92 -2.24 5.04
C VAL A 25 -9.74 -1.01 5.38
N ASP A 26 -9.20 0.16 5.15
CA ASP A 26 -9.89 1.43 5.36
C ASP A 26 -10.93 1.67 4.24
N SER A 27 -12.16 1.95 4.64
CA SER A 27 -13.29 2.18 3.74
C SER A 27 -13.32 3.63 3.27
N LEU A 28 -12.37 3.98 2.41
CA LEU A 28 -12.17 5.32 1.87
C LEU A 28 -12.17 5.29 0.34
N THR A 29 -12.63 6.38 -0.28
CA THR A 29 -12.43 6.65 -1.71
C THR A 29 -11.00 7.09 -1.98
N VAL A 30 -10.59 7.18 -3.25
CA VAL A 30 -9.26 7.69 -3.62
C VAL A 30 -9.05 9.12 -3.12
N ASP A 31 -10.06 9.99 -3.27
CA ASP A 31 -9.97 11.39 -2.84
C ASP A 31 -9.86 11.49 -1.31
N GLU A 32 -10.69 10.70 -0.58
CA GLU A 32 -10.62 10.63 0.88
C GLU A 32 -9.25 10.12 1.36
N ILE A 33 -8.65 9.11 0.69
CA ILE A 33 -7.30 8.62 1.02
C ILE A 33 -6.27 9.74 0.83
N VAL A 34 -6.33 10.46 -0.29
CA VAL A 34 -5.39 11.55 -0.58
C VAL A 34 -5.52 12.68 0.44
N ASP A 35 -6.76 13.00 0.85
CA ASP A 35 -7.05 14.03 1.84
C ASP A 35 -6.61 13.65 3.28
N GLU A 36 -6.54 12.33 3.60
CA GLU A 36 -6.09 11.82 4.90
C GLU A 36 -4.58 11.55 4.96
N LEU A 37 -3.89 11.54 3.82
CA LEU A 37 -2.50 11.10 3.74
C LEU A 37 -1.52 12.28 3.85
N ASP A 38 -1.58 13.01 4.97
CA ASP A 38 -0.62 14.07 5.31
C ASP A 38 0.64 13.51 5.99
N GLU A 39 0.49 12.39 6.73
CA GLU A 39 1.59 11.69 7.40
C GLU A 39 1.26 10.19 7.57
N GLY A 40 2.28 9.34 7.51
CA GLY A 40 2.19 7.92 7.79
C GLY A 40 2.46 7.02 6.60
N ILE A 41 1.99 5.78 6.70
CA ILE A 41 2.28 4.69 5.77
C ILE A 41 0.99 4.21 5.13
N LEU A 42 0.93 4.24 3.79
CA LEU A 42 -0.13 3.64 2.99
C LEU A 42 0.35 2.34 2.34
N PHE A 43 -0.39 1.24 2.56
CA PHE A 43 -0.24 0.00 1.80
C PHE A 43 -1.50 -0.33 1.00
N THR A 44 -1.31 -1.01 -0.13
CA THR A 44 -2.41 -1.33 -1.07
C THR A 44 -2.64 -2.83 -1.11
N LEU A 45 -3.59 -3.31 -0.27
CA LEU A 45 -3.86 -4.72 -0.02
C LEU A 45 -4.42 -5.44 -1.26
N ASN A 46 -3.86 -6.60 -1.57
CA ASN A 46 -4.31 -7.51 -2.61
C ASN A 46 -4.16 -8.98 -2.16
N PRO A 47 -4.63 -9.99 -2.93
CA PRO A 47 -4.52 -11.40 -2.55
C PRO A 47 -3.09 -11.89 -2.27
N ASP A 48 -2.08 -11.37 -2.97
CA ASP A 48 -0.69 -11.73 -2.73
C ASP A 48 -0.20 -11.20 -1.37
N HIS A 49 -0.65 -10.01 -0.95
CA HIS A 49 -0.38 -9.49 0.39
C HIS A 49 -1.04 -10.34 1.47
N LEU A 50 -2.28 -10.78 1.26
CA LEU A 50 -2.97 -11.68 2.19
C LEU A 50 -2.26 -13.04 2.29
N TYR A 51 -1.69 -13.55 1.20
CA TYR A 51 -0.84 -14.73 1.23
C TYR A 51 0.41 -14.52 2.12
N TRP A 52 1.10 -13.38 1.98
CA TRP A 52 2.28 -13.08 2.79
C TRP A 52 1.94 -12.83 4.26
N LEU A 53 0.81 -12.22 4.55
CA LEU A 53 0.30 -12.02 5.91
C LEU A 53 0.05 -13.34 6.67
N GLN A 54 -0.15 -14.46 5.95
CA GLN A 54 -0.26 -15.78 6.58
C GLN A 54 1.10 -16.43 6.85
N ARG A 55 2.22 -15.94 6.29
CA ARG A 55 3.49 -16.68 6.22
C ARG A 55 4.73 -15.89 6.64
N ASN A 56 4.63 -14.59 6.75
CA ASN A 56 5.79 -13.73 6.98
C ASN A 56 5.52 -12.76 8.14
N ALA A 57 6.20 -13.00 9.26
CA ALA A 57 6.04 -12.21 10.48
C ALA A 57 6.50 -10.75 10.28
N ASP A 58 7.60 -10.51 9.54
CA ASP A 58 8.10 -9.16 9.26
C ASP A 58 7.10 -8.38 8.41
N PHE A 59 6.48 -9.04 7.42
CA PHE A 59 5.45 -8.43 6.61
C PHE A 59 4.20 -8.10 7.43
N ALA A 60 3.79 -8.99 8.32
CA ALA A 60 2.68 -8.75 9.23
C ALA A 60 3.01 -7.60 10.22
N SER A 61 4.25 -7.51 10.69
CA SER A 61 4.73 -6.40 11.51
C SER A 61 4.64 -5.06 10.76
N ALA A 62 5.11 -5.01 9.51
CA ALA A 62 5.01 -3.83 8.68
C ALA A 62 3.55 -3.37 8.50
N TYR A 63 2.63 -4.31 8.26
CA TYR A 63 1.20 -4.01 8.14
C TYR A 63 0.56 -3.45 9.41
N LYS A 64 1.04 -3.84 10.59
CA LYS A 64 0.57 -3.28 11.88
C LYS A 64 0.90 -1.79 12.03
N LYS A 65 1.98 -1.33 11.40
CA LYS A 65 2.41 0.09 11.41
C LYS A 65 1.76 0.93 10.31
N ALA A 66 1.01 0.31 9.38
CA ALA A 66 0.33 1.03 8.34
C ALA A 66 -0.72 1.99 8.91
N THR A 67 -0.63 3.25 8.53
CA THR A 67 -1.61 4.28 8.89
C THR A 67 -2.90 4.10 8.10
N LEU A 68 -2.79 3.79 6.81
CA LEU A 68 -3.90 3.51 5.92
C LEU A 68 -3.63 2.24 5.12
N VAL A 69 -4.67 1.44 4.91
CA VAL A 69 -4.62 0.27 4.03
C VAL A 69 -5.78 0.34 3.06
N SER A 70 -5.49 0.53 1.78
CA SER A 70 -6.51 0.53 0.72
C SER A 70 -6.66 -0.86 0.09
N SER A 71 -7.74 -1.08 -0.65
CA SER A 71 -7.96 -2.29 -1.45
C SER A 71 -7.49 -2.09 -2.89
N ASP A 72 -6.38 -2.74 -3.28
CA ASP A 72 -5.84 -2.69 -4.65
C ASP A 72 -6.53 -3.67 -5.62
N SER A 73 -7.32 -4.62 -5.09
CA SER A 73 -7.88 -5.70 -5.88
C SER A 73 -9.41 -5.75 -5.84
N LYS A 74 -10.03 -5.96 -7.00
CA LYS A 74 -11.47 -6.25 -7.06
C LYS A 74 -11.83 -7.54 -6.31
N TYR A 75 -10.94 -8.51 -6.25
CA TYR A 75 -11.18 -9.73 -5.47
C TYR A 75 -11.28 -9.45 -3.99
N VAL A 76 -10.41 -8.60 -3.43
CA VAL A 76 -10.50 -8.17 -2.03
C VAL A 76 -11.78 -7.37 -1.82
N TYR A 77 -12.13 -6.46 -2.73
CA TYR A 77 -13.36 -5.68 -2.68
C TYR A 77 -14.62 -6.58 -2.66
N TRP A 78 -14.70 -7.54 -3.58
CA TRP A 78 -15.83 -8.49 -3.64
C TRP A 78 -15.88 -9.43 -2.44
N ALA A 79 -14.71 -9.92 -1.98
CA ALA A 79 -14.62 -10.75 -0.79
C ALA A 79 -15.14 -10.03 0.47
N LEU A 80 -14.80 -8.75 0.64
CA LEU A 80 -15.34 -7.93 1.74
C LEU A 80 -16.86 -7.80 1.64
N GLY A 81 -17.42 -7.60 0.45
CA GLY A 81 -18.87 -7.62 0.23
C GLY A 81 -19.50 -8.96 0.57
N PHE A 82 -18.91 -10.08 0.14
CA PHE A 82 -19.34 -11.44 0.46
C PHE A 82 -19.30 -11.74 1.97
N LEU A 83 -18.33 -11.21 2.68
CA LEU A 83 -18.21 -11.33 4.13
C LEU A 83 -19.22 -10.44 4.89
N GLY A 84 -19.98 -9.57 4.20
CA GLY A 84 -20.84 -8.58 4.84
C GLY A 84 -20.11 -7.39 5.47
N ARG A 85 -18.90 -7.12 4.99
CA ARG A 85 -17.96 -6.09 5.48
C ARG A 85 -17.58 -5.12 4.36
N ALA A 86 -18.55 -4.75 3.51
CA ALA A 86 -18.30 -3.95 2.31
C ALA A 86 -17.56 -2.63 2.62
N ILE A 87 -16.70 -2.23 1.70
CA ILE A 87 -16.00 -0.94 1.70
C ILE A 87 -16.51 -0.05 0.56
N LYS A 88 -16.31 1.26 0.68
CA LYS A 88 -16.82 2.25 -0.30
C LYS A 88 -16.29 2.01 -1.71
N GLN A 89 -15.00 1.75 -1.85
CA GLN A 89 -14.33 1.70 -3.16
C GLN A 89 -13.10 0.79 -3.16
N LYS A 90 -12.80 0.20 -4.32
CA LYS A 90 -11.47 -0.32 -4.63
C LYS A 90 -10.55 0.85 -5.00
N SER A 91 -9.47 1.05 -4.26
CA SER A 91 -8.52 2.15 -4.46
C SER A 91 -7.11 1.59 -4.61
N SER A 92 -6.64 1.45 -5.87
CA SER A 92 -5.31 0.91 -6.15
C SER A 92 -4.22 1.98 -6.06
N GLY A 93 -2.97 1.56 -5.87
CA GLY A 93 -1.83 2.47 -5.91
C GLY A 93 -1.77 3.27 -7.20
N SER A 94 -2.16 2.65 -8.32
CA SER A 94 -2.22 3.29 -9.64
C SER A 94 -3.38 4.29 -9.82
N ASP A 95 -4.32 4.33 -8.89
CA ASP A 95 -5.36 5.36 -8.83
C ASP A 95 -4.96 6.45 -7.82
N ILE A 96 -4.39 6.05 -6.68
CA ILE A 96 -4.01 6.94 -5.56
C ILE A 96 -2.82 7.84 -5.93
N VAL A 97 -1.73 7.28 -6.48
CA VAL A 97 -0.52 8.07 -6.79
C VAL A 97 -0.77 9.21 -7.76
N PRO A 98 -1.48 8.99 -8.92
CA PRO A 98 -1.84 10.09 -9.80
C PRO A 98 -2.74 11.14 -9.15
N ALA A 99 -3.71 10.72 -8.31
CA ALA A 99 -4.56 11.64 -7.56
C ALA A 99 -3.74 12.46 -6.56
N TYR A 100 -2.81 11.82 -5.85
CA TYR A 100 -1.96 12.46 -4.85
C TYR A 100 -1.07 13.55 -5.46
N TRP A 101 -0.28 13.24 -6.50
CA TRP A 101 0.59 14.26 -7.06
C TRP A 101 -0.18 15.38 -7.77
N ARG A 102 -1.34 15.12 -8.39
CA ARG A 102 -2.20 16.17 -8.97
C ARG A 102 -2.77 17.09 -7.89
N ARG A 103 -3.29 16.51 -6.80
CA ARG A 103 -3.82 17.27 -5.64
C ARG A 103 -2.77 18.21 -5.07
N HIS A 104 -1.52 17.76 -5.04
CA HIS A 104 -0.40 18.50 -4.46
C HIS A 104 0.48 19.22 -5.49
N ALA A 105 0.07 19.31 -6.75
CA ALA A 105 0.87 19.94 -7.81
C ALA A 105 1.31 21.36 -7.43
N ASN A 106 0.47 22.14 -6.77
CA ASN A 106 0.74 23.51 -6.34
C ASN A 106 1.22 23.63 -4.89
N ASN A 107 1.42 22.51 -4.17
CA ASN A 107 1.86 22.53 -2.78
C ASN A 107 3.38 22.40 -2.67
N PRO A 108 4.14 23.48 -2.37
CA PRO A 108 5.60 23.43 -2.32
C PRO A 108 6.17 22.56 -1.20
N LYS A 109 5.36 22.23 -0.20
CA LYS A 109 5.77 21.36 0.93
C LYS A 109 5.78 19.88 0.54
N VAL A 110 5.09 19.48 -0.54
CA VAL A 110 5.09 18.11 -1.03
C VAL A 110 6.19 17.93 -2.08
N ARG A 111 7.15 17.06 -1.75
CA ARG A 111 8.33 16.71 -2.53
C ARG A 111 8.42 15.19 -2.59
N ILE A 112 8.23 14.60 -3.75
CA ILE A 112 8.11 13.15 -3.93
C ILE A 112 9.46 12.56 -4.35
N PHE A 113 9.84 11.42 -3.76
CA PHE A 113 10.90 10.56 -4.27
C PHE A 113 10.30 9.24 -4.74
N LEU A 114 10.73 8.75 -5.92
CA LEU A 114 10.33 7.45 -6.48
C LEU A 114 11.44 6.44 -6.27
N LEU A 115 11.17 5.37 -5.52
CA LEU A 115 12.10 4.27 -5.29
C LEU A 115 11.53 2.96 -5.83
N GLY A 116 12.14 2.40 -6.85
CA GLY A 116 11.69 1.13 -7.42
C GLY A 116 11.59 1.13 -8.93
N ALA A 117 10.90 0.13 -9.48
CA ALA A 117 10.90 -0.21 -10.90
C ALA A 117 12.30 -0.58 -11.44
N LYS A 118 12.40 -0.89 -12.73
CA LYS A 118 13.69 -1.19 -13.35
C LYS A 118 14.55 0.08 -13.50
N PRO A 119 15.89 -0.05 -13.59
CA PRO A 119 16.76 1.08 -13.88
C PRO A 119 16.26 1.94 -15.06
N GLY A 120 16.24 3.27 -14.88
CA GLY A 120 15.73 4.22 -15.88
C GLY A 120 14.21 4.41 -15.91
N VAL A 121 13.41 3.45 -15.43
CA VAL A 121 11.93 3.56 -15.42
C VAL A 121 11.47 4.62 -14.43
N ALA A 122 11.97 4.61 -13.19
CA ALA A 122 11.64 5.61 -12.19
C ALA A 122 12.00 7.03 -12.67
N LYS A 123 13.12 7.19 -13.40
CA LYS A 123 13.52 8.48 -13.97
C LYS A 123 12.53 8.96 -15.04
N ARG A 124 12.03 8.07 -15.89
CA ARG A 124 10.99 8.42 -16.89
C ARG A 124 9.69 8.84 -16.20
N ALA A 125 9.28 8.11 -15.13
CA ALA A 125 8.12 8.50 -14.33
C ALA A 125 8.30 9.90 -13.72
N GLN A 126 9.46 10.21 -13.15
CA GLN A 126 9.81 11.53 -12.64
C GLN A 126 9.63 12.62 -13.71
N GLN A 127 10.24 12.41 -14.88
CA GLN A 127 10.18 13.39 -15.97
C GLN A 127 8.74 13.64 -16.44
N ARG A 128 7.95 12.56 -16.58
CA ARG A 128 6.55 12.65 -17.00
C ARG A 128 5.69 13.36 -15.97
N ILE A 129 5.78 12.97 -14.70
CA ILE A 129 5.00 13.60 -13.62
C ILE A 129 5.35 15.08 -13.51
N ASN A 130 6.64 15.44 -13.51
CA ASN A 130 7.07 16.83 -13.40
C ASN A 130 6.59 17.69 -14.58
N ARG A 131 6.61 17.14 -15.79
CA ARG A 131 6.05 17.81 -16.98
C ARG A 131 4.55 18.05 -16.85
N LEU A 132 3.77 17.05 -16.40
CA LEU A 132 2.32 17.14 -16.23
C LEU A 132 1.91 18.02 -15.05
N ALA A 133 2.73 18.09 -14.02
CA ALA A 133 2.51 18.96 -12.86
C ALA A 133 3.02 20.39 -13.07
N GLU A 134 3.69 20.66 -14.21
CA GLU A 134 4.33 21.93 -14.54
C GLU A 134 5.30 22.41 -13.43
N ARG A 135 5.82 21.48 -12.65
CA ARG A 135 6.68 21.70 -11.48
C ARG A 135 7.53 20.48 -11.19
N GLN A 136 8.69 20.70 -10.53
CA GLN A 136 9.52 19.61 -9.99
C GLN A 136 8.95 19.07 -8.66
N ILE A 137 7.75 18.48 -8.70
CA ILE A 137 7.15 17.82 -7.55
C ILE A 137 7.88 16.52 -7.19
N VAL A 138 8.35 15.76 -8.20
CA VAL A 138 9.20 14.58 -8.01
C VAL A 138 10.65 15.03 -8.02
N VAL A 139 11.23 15.14 -6.83
CA VAL A 139 12.57 15.70 -6.59
C VAL A 139 13.70 14.69 -6.80
N GLY A 140 13.38 13.38 -6.81
CA GLY A 140 14.35 12.33 -7.04
C GLY A 140 13.68 11.02 -7.49
N ALA A 141 14.48 10.16 -8.14
CA ALA A 141 14.02 8.85 -8.59
C ALA A 141 15.20 7.88 -8.68
N HIS A 142 15.04 6.69 -8.11
CA HIS A 142 16.04 5.63 -8.14
C HIS A 142 15.38 4.29 -8.47
N GLY A 143 15.88 3.63 -9.51
CA GLY A 143 15.53 2.25 -9.87
C GLY A 143 16.67 1.34 -9.41
N PRO A 144 16.56 0.69 -8.24
CA PRO A 144 17.65 -0.08 -7.65
C PRO A 144 17.87 -1.41 -8.34
N SER A 145 18.97 -2.08 -7.98
CA SER A 145 19.29 -3.42 -8.44
C SER A 145 18.23 -4.45 -7.98
N PHE A 146 18.22 -5.62 -8.63
CA PHE A 146 17.30 -6.70 -8.23
C PHE A 146 17.58 -7.20 -6.81
N ASN A 147 18.83 -7.12 -6.33
CA ASN A 147 19.26 -7.57 -5.00
C ASN A 147 19.17 -6.49 -3.93
N PHE A 148 18.69 -5.31 -4.25
CA PHE A 148 18.64 -4.11 -3.41
C PHE A 148 18.28 -4.34 -1.94
N VAL A 149 17.21 -5.11 -1.66
CA VAL A 149 16.74 -5.34 -0.29
C VAL A 149 17.67 -6.19 0.57
N ASN A 150 18.62 -6.91 -0.08
CA ASN A 150 19.64 -7.72 0.57
C ASN A 150 21.04 -7.07 0.49
N ASP A 151 21.13 -5.87 -0.07
CA ASP A 151 22.36 -5.09 -0.18
C ASP A 151 22.30 -3.87 0.77
N PRO A 152 22.94 -3.96 1.96
CA PRO A 152 22.94 -2.86 2.93
C PRO A 152 23.60 -1.59 2.42
N GLU A 153 24.61 -1.70 1.55
CA GLU A 153 25.32 -0.55 1.00
C GLU A 153 24.44 0.18 -0.02
N GLU A 154 23.79 -0.56 -0.94
CA GLU A 154 22.87 0.03 -1.90
C GLU A 154 21.66 0.65 -1.19
N THR A 155 21.14 -0.03 -0.15
CA THR A 155 20.08 0.53 0.72
C THR A 155 20.53 1.83 1.40
N SER A 156 21.74 1.89 1.96
CA SER A 156 22.25 3.11 2.58
C SER A 156 22.40 4.25 1.58
N ARG A 157 22.98 3.98 0.40
CA ARG A 157 23.09 4.98 -0.67
C ARG A 157 21.73 5.52 -1.09
N ALA A 158 20.70 4.65 -1.22
CA ALA A 158 19.35 5.09 -1.56
C ALA A 158 18.74 5.99 -0.47
N ILE A 159 18.93 5.65 0.80
CA ILE A 159 18.47 6.47 1.93
C ILE A 159 19.16 7.85 1.92
N ASP A 160 20.47 7.89 1.66
CA ASP A 160 21.22 9.15 1.55
C ASP A 160 20.68 10.00 0.39
N MET A 161 20.41 9.41 -0.76
CA MET A 161 19.80 10.11 -1.90
C MET A 161 18.41 10.68 -1.53
N ILE A 162 17.57 9.91 -0.82
CA ILE A 162 16.25 10.36 -0.37
C ILE A 162 16.39 11.54 0.58
N ASN A 163 17.25 11.46 1.59
CA ASN A 163 17.46 12.50 2.58
C ASN A 163 18.02 13.78 1.94
N GLN A 164 19.02 13.66 1.07
CA GLN A 164 19.63 14.80 0.35
C GLN A 164 18.64 15.47 -0.62
N SER A 165 17.68 14.72 -1.17
CA SER A 165 16.68 15.28 -2.07
C SER A 165 15.69 16.21 -1.37
N GLY A 166 15.59 16.16 -0.03
CA GLY A 166 14.60 16.85 0.77
C GLY A 166 13.16 16.35 0.48
N ALA A 167 13.00 15.09 0.11
CA ALA A 167 11.70 14.48 -0.12
C ALA A 167 10.88 14.43 1.18
N THR A 168 9.58 14.73 1.05
CA THR A 168 8.60 14.61 2.14
C THR A 168 7.63 13.44 1.91
N CYS A 169 7.61 12.88 0.72
CA CYS A 169 6.83 11.72 0.34
C CYS A 169 7.71 10.72 -0.40
N LEU A 170 7.69 9.46 0.02
CA LEU A 170 8.41 8.35 -0.62
C LEU A 170 7.43 7.35 -1.22
N ILE A 171 7.48 7.18 -2.52
CA ILE A 171 6.69 6.19 -3.26
C ILE A 171 7.60 5.01 -3.60
N VAL A 172 7.24 3.82 -3.07
CA VAL A 172 8.05 2.61 -3.17
C VAL A 172 7.38 1.58 -4.08
N GLY A 173 8.09 1.14 -5.10
CA GLY A 173 7.64 0.17 -6.09
C GLY A 173 8.61 -1.02 -6.23
N LEU A 174 8.96 -1.69 -5.13
CA LEU A 174 9.84 -2.87 -5.10
C LEU A 174 9.07 -4.20 -5.19
N GLY A 175 7.74 -4.14 -5.05
CA GLY A 175 6.85 -5.29 -4.99
C GLY A 175 6.80 -5.95 -3.62
N ALA A 176 5.66 -6.61 -3.33
CA ALA A 176 5.47 -7.35 -2.08
C ALA A 176 6.31 -8.65 -2.04
N PRO A 177 6.81 -9.07 -0.88
CA PRO A 177 6.72 -8.42 0.44
C PRO A 177 7.84 -7.40 0.70
N LYS A 178 8.69 -7.15 -0.30
CA LYS A 178 9.95 -6.42 -0.16
C LYS A 178 9.74 -4.95 0.23
N GLN A 179 8.79 -4.27 -0.42
CA GLN A 179 8.56 -2.83 -0.23
C GLN A 179 8.04 -2.51 1.16
N GLU A 180 7.11 -3.31 1.70
CA GLU A 180 6.51 -3.10 3.00
C GLU A 180 7.55 -3.30 4.11
N ILE A 181 8.30 -4.41 4.04
CA ILE A 181 9.37 -4.73 4.98
C ILE A 181 10.49 -3.68 4.91
N TRP A 182 10.84 -3.22 3.70
CA TRP A 182 11.88 -2.21 3.53
C TRP A 182 11.47 -0.87 4.13
N ILE A 183 10.22 -0.42 3.91
CA ILE A 183 9.68 0.79 4.53
C ILE A 183 9.71 0.65 6.05
N ASP A 184 9.22 -0.46 6.59
CA ASP A 184 9.18 -0.71 8.04
C ASP A 184 10.56 -0.63 8.70
N ARG A 185 11.57 -1.22 8.06
CA ARG A 185 12.93 -1.26 8.59
C ARG A 185 13.70 0.04 8.47
N ASN A 186 13.34 0.90 7.51
CA ASN A 186 14.18 2.05 7.16
C ASN A 186 13.50 3.41 7.33
N SER A 187 12.20 3.49 7.62
CA SER A 187 11.49 4.77 7.75
C SER A 187 12.09 5.70 8.79
N SER A 188 12.57 5.17 9.92
CA SER A 188 13.24 5.94 10.97
C SER A 188 14.56 6.60 10.53
N ARG A 189 15.18 6.10 9.45
CA ARG A 189 16.42 6.66 8.87
C ARG A 189 16.17 7.82 7.90
N MET A 190 14.90 8.15 7.64
CA MET A 190 14.47 9.19 6.69
C MET A 190 13.56 10.21 7.38
N PRO A 191 14.10 11.01 8.32
CA PRO A 191 13.29 11.89 9.20
C PRO A 191 12.55 13.01 8.44
N GLY A 192 12.99 13.35 7.23
CA GLY A 192 12.30 14.33 6.36
C GLY A 192 11.06 13.78 5.67
N VAL A 193 10.95 12.47 5.54
CA VAL A 193 9.84 11.81 4.85
C VAL A 193 8.66 11.61 5.80
N LYS A 194 7.54 12.23 5.50
CA LYS A 194 6.30 12.13 6.29
C LYS A 194 5.37 11.06 5.76
N VAL A 195 5.31 10.89 4.43
CA VAL A 195 4.39 9.98 3.75
C VAL A 195 5.16 8.87 3.06
N TYR A 196 4.77 7.61 3.31
CA TYR A 196 5.32 6.43 2.65
C TYR A 196 4.18 5.68 1.94
N MET A 197 4.37 5.33 0.67
CA MET A 197 3.40 4.57 -0.11
C MET A 197 4.03 3.32 -0.70
N GLY A 198 3.56 2.13 -0.30
CA GLY A 198 3.92 0.85 -0.92
C GLY A 198 2.92 0.51 -2.03
N VAL A 199 3.28 0.76 -3.29
CA VAL A 199 2.32 0.78 -4.41
C VAL A 199 2.67 -0.15 -5.58
N GLY A 200 3.63 -1.04 -5.41
CA GLY A 200 4.00 -2.04 -6.42
C GLY A 200 4.36 -1.43 -7.78
N ALA A 201 3.70 -1.89 -8.84
CA ALA A 201 4.00 -1.52 -10.22
C ALA A 201 3.51 -0.11 -10.62
N THR A 202 3.08 0.73 -9.70
CA THR A 202 2.53 2.05 -10.04
C THR A 202 3.56 2.95 -10.72
N ILE A 203 4.84 2.85 -10.33
CA ILE A 203 5.93 3.61 -10.97
C ILE A 203 6.09 3.22 -12.45
N ASP A 204 5.89 1.93 -12.78
CA ASP A 204 5.95 1.45 -14.17
C ASP A 204 4.80 2.04 -15.00
N TYR A 205 3.60 2.20 -14.41
CA TYR A 205 2.45 2.84 -15.08
C TYR A 205 2.65 4.35 -15.25
N GLU A 206 3.18 5.03 -14.25
CA GLU A 206 3.51 6.45 -14.35
C GLU A 206 4.59 6.73 -15.40
N ALA A 207 5.50 5.78 -15.62
CA ALA A 207 6.51 5.85 -16.68
C ALA A 207 5.99 5.45 -18.08
N GLU A 208 4.73 5.01 -18.19
CA GLU A 208 4.18 4.37 -19.41
C GLU A 208 5.03 3.19 -19.91
N ALA A 209 5.84 2.59 -19.00
CA ALA A 209 6.69 1.46 -19.32
C ALA A 209 5.90 0.15 -19.48
N VAL A 210 4.73 0.07 -18.86
CA VAL A 210 3.80 -1.05 -18.94
C VAL A 210 2.42 -0.51 -19.34
N ARG A 211 1.81 -1.12 -20.36
CA ARG A 211 0.45 -0.77 -20.75
C ARG A 211 -0.54 -1.31 -19.70
N ARG A 212 -1.48 -0.46 -19.29
CA ARG A 212 -2.62 -0.91 -18.50
C ARG A 212 -3.51 -1.83 -19.34
N ALA A 213 -4.17 -2.77 -18.67
CA ALA A 213 -5.22 -3.54 -19.32
C ALA A 213 -6.31 -2.59 -19.86
N PRO A 214 -6.97 -2.92 -20.98
CA PRO A 214 -8.09 -2.15 -21.50
C PRO A 214 -9.12 -1.87 -20.41
N GLY A 215 -9.71 -0.66 -20.44
CA GLY A 215 -10.60 -0.22 -19.36
C GLY A 215 -11.79 -1.14 -19.10
N TRP A 216 -12.31 -1.84 -20.12
CA TRP A 216 -13.36 -2.83 -19.93
C TRP A 216 -12.87 -4.07 -19.15
N MET A 217 -11.63 -4.52 -19.36
CA MET A 217 -11.03 -5.61 -18.59
C MET A 217 -10.82 -5.20 -17.12
N THR A 218 -10.33 -3.98 -16.90
CA THR A 218 -10.14 -3.46 -15.53
C THR A 218 -11.49 -3.32 -14.81
N ARG A 219 -12.53 -2.81 -15.49
CA ARG A 219 -13.89 -2.70 -14.92
C ARG A 219 -14.50 -4.04 -14.55
N ASN A 220 -14.21 -5.11 -15.31
CA ASN A 220 -14.73 -6.45 -15.08
C ASN A 220 -13.81 -7.34 -14.23
N GLY A 221 -12.72 -6.79 -13.65
CA GLY A 221 -11.78 -7.57 -12.84
C GLY A 221 -10.90 -8.53 -13.64
N LEU A 222 -10.82 -8.38 -14.96
CA LEU A 222 -10.06 -9.23 -15.88
C LEU A 222 -8.62 -8.73 -16.15
N GLU A 223 -8.15 -7.75 -15.39
CA GLU A 223 -6.76 -7.23 -15.50
C GLU A 223 -5.73 -8.36 -15.33
N TRP A 224 -6.03 -9.34 -14.51
CA TRP A 224 -5.16 -10.49 -14.29
C TRP A 224 -5.00 -11.36 -15.55
N VAL A 225 -6.07 -11.53 -16.35
CA VAL A 225 -6.02 -12.27 -17.62
C VAL A 225 -5.05 -11.58 -18.57
N TYR A 226 -5.17 -10.26 -18.67
CA TYR A 226 -4.27 -9.46 -19.49
C TYR A 226 -2.81 -9.62 -19.05
N ARG A 227 -2.55 -9.53 -17.74
CA ARG A 227 -1.20 -9.71 -17.17
C ARG A 227 -0.68 -11.14 -17.34
N MET A 228 -1.53 -12.15 -17.21
CA MET A 228 -1.16 -13.54 -17.47
C MET A 228 -0.77 -13.76 -18.93
N ALA A 229 -1.53 -13.17 -19.86
CA ALA A 229 -1.24 -13.27 -21.29
C ALA A 229 0.05 -12.55 -21.69
N THR A 230 0.35 -11.40 -21.04
CA THR A 230 1.52 -10.58 -21.38
C THR A 230 2.81 -11.00 -20.65
N GLU A 231 2.70 -11.49 -19.42
CA GLU A 231 3.85 -11.88 -18.59
C GLU A 231 3.61 -13.20 -17.82
N PRO A 232 3.37 -14.35 -18.49
CA PRO A 232 2.93 -15.60 -17.86
C PRO A 232 3.91 -16.11 -16.79
N ARG A 233 5.20 -16.07 -17.05
CA ARG A 233 6.23 -16.57 -16.11
C ARG A 233 6.26 -15.81 -14.79
N ARG A 234 5.93 -14.50 -14.81
CA ARG A 234 5.91 -13.65 -13.62
C ARG A 234 4.66 -13.88 -12.77
N TYR A 235 3.51 -14.12 -13.44
CA TYR A 235 2.22 -14.13 -12.78
C TYR A 235 1.69 -15.52 -12.42
N TRP A 236 2.18 -16.62 -13.01
CA TRP A 236 1.72 -17.99 -12.75
C TRP A 236 1.69 -18.34 -11.25
N ARG A 237 2.82 -18.15 -10.53
CA ARG A 237 2.91 -18.41 -9.08
C ARG A 237 2.00 -17.51 -8.25
N ARG A 238 1.70 -16.33 -8.72
CA ARG A 238 0.82 -15.38 -8.03
C ARG A 238 -0.63 -15.82 -8.09
N TYR A 239 -1.07 -16.46 -9.18
CA TYR A 239 -2.44 -16.93 -9.33
C TYR A 239 -2.75 -18.21 -8.55
N THR A 240 -1.79 -19.11 -8.37
CA THR A 240 -1.96 -20.25 -7.45
C THR A 240 -2.24 -19.77 -6.02
N ARG A 241 -1.61 -18.67 -5.58
CA ARG A 241 -1.88 -18.00 -4.30
C ARG A 241 -3.29 -17.38 -4.22
N THR A 242 -3.84 -16.96 -5.35
CA THR A 242 -5.19 -16.40 -5.40
C THR A 242 -6.25 -17.46 -5.12
N LEU A 243 -6.05 -18.73 -5.50
CA LEU A 243 -6.96 -19.81 -5.14
C LEU A 243 -6.99 -20.06 -3.63
N GLU A 244 -5.83 -20.01 -2.97
CA GLU A 244 -5.75 -20.09 -1.52
C GLU A 244 -6.49 -18.93 -0.84
N PHE A 245 -6.37 -17.71 -1.37
CA PHE A 245 -7.12 -16.56 -0.88
C PHE A 245 -8.62 -16.81 -0.85
N PHE A 246 -9.22 -17.34 -1.92
CA PHE A 246 -10.65 -17.66 -1.95
C PHE A 246 -11.03 -18.71 -0.91
N TRP A 247 -10.21 -19.73 -0.73
CA TRP A 247 -10.41 -20.73 0.29
C TRP A 247 -10.39 -20.13 1.70
N LEU A 248 -9.41 -19.29 2.01
CA LEU A 248 -9.32 -18.60 3.32
C LEU A 248 -10.52 -17.65 3.56
N VAL A 249 -10.99 -16.95 2.52
CA VAL A 249 -12.20 -16.10 2.62
C VAL A 249 -13.44 -16.95 2.93
N LEU A 250 -13.53 -18.15 2.35
CA LEU A 250 -14.64 -19.08 2.64
C LEU A 250 -14.57 -19.53 4.12
N LEU A 251 -13.40 -19.89 4.62
CA LEU A 251 -13.19 -20.22 6.03
C LEU A 251 -13.55 -19.03 6.95
N ASP A 252 -13.19 -17.80 6.59
CA ASP A 252 -13.54 -16.60 7.37
C ASP A 252 -15.08 -16.38 7.40
N ARG A 253 -15.77 -16.63 6.28
CA ARG A 253 -17.24 -16.54 6.19
C ARG A 253 -17.96 -17.46 7.16
N PHE A 254 -17.42 -18.66 7.36
CA PHE A 254 -18.01 -19.68 8.25
C PHE A 254 -17.41 -19.67 9.66
N GLY A 255 -16.55 -18.66 10.01
CA GLY A 255 -15.93 -18.57 11.33
C GLY A 255 -14.86 -19.62 11.62
N MET A 256 -14.37 -20.31 10.59
CA MET A 256 -13.35 -21.36 10.69
C MET A 256 -11.94 -20.86 10.42
N TYR A 257 -11.78 -19.62 9.95
CA TYR A 257 -10.46 -19.03 9.73
C TYR A 257 -9.74 -18.81 11.06
N ARG A 258 -8.48 -19.25 11.13
CA ARG A 258 -7.60 -19.00 12.26
C ARG A 258 -6.37 -18.22 11.79
N PRO A 259 -6.10 -17.04 12.37
CA PRO A 259 -4.91 -16.28 12.01
C PRO A 259 -3.65 -17.00 12.47
N PRO A 260 -2.51 -16.80 11.79
CA PRO A 260 -1.20 -17.31 12.24
C PRO A 260 -0.85 -16.82 13.65
N SER A 261 -0.10 -17.62 14.41
CA SER A 261 0.27 -17.34 15.80
C SER A 261 1.04 -16.02 15.99
N PHE A 262 1.83 -15.59 14.98
CA PHE A 262 2.57 -14.33 15.02
C PHE A 262 1.70 -13.10 14.70
N THR A 263 0.42 -13.29 14.35
CA THR A 263 -0.55 -12.21 14.08
C THR A 263 -1.56 -12.07 15.19
N SER A 264 -1.21 -12.29 16.46
CA SER A 264 -2.11 -12.02 17.58
C SER A 264 -2.78 -10.66 17.35
N PRO A 265 -4.11 -10.53 17.54
CA PRO A 265 -4.80 -9.27 17.34
C PRO A 265 -4.13 -8.22 18.22
N VAL A 266 -3.76 -7.08 17.62
CA VAL A 266 -3.35 -5.91 18.38
C VAL A 266 -4.57 -5.46 19.13
N VAL A 267 -4.63 -5.77 20.42
CA VAL A 267 -5.50 -5.04 21.35
C VAL A 267 -4.97 -3.62 21.34
N ASP A 268 -5.78 -2.68 20.84
CA ASP A 268 -5.42 -1.27 20.74
C ASP A 268 -4.84 -0.79 22.08
N ALA A 269 -3.55 -0.50 22.12
CA ALA A 269 -2.87 0.08 23.29
C ALA A 269 -3.41 1.49 23.62
N ASP A 270 -4.18 2.10 22.71
CA ASP A 270 -4.81 3.41 22.90
C ASP A 270 -6.07 3.40 23.80
N ALA A 271 -6.67 2.24 24.06
CA ALA A 271 -7.83 2.18 24.94
C ALA A 271 -7.44 2.18 26.44
N SER A 272 -6.21 1.73 26.77
CA SER A 272 -5.77 1.67 28.18
C SER A 272 -5.19 2.99 28.71
N ALA A 273 -4.69 3.87 27.84
CA ALA A 273 -4.15 5.16 28.27
C ALA A 273 -5.23 6.21 28.62
N ARG A 274 -6.47 6.05 28.15
CA ARG A 274 -7.59 6.96 28.47
C ARG A 274 -8.41 6.54 29.69
N GLY A 275 -8.24 5.32 30.19
CA GLY A 275 -8.95 4.83 31.38
C GLY A 275 -8.30 5.21 32.71
N GLN A 276 -7.05 5.64 32.74
CA GLN A 276 -6.35 6.02 33.97
C GLN A 276 -6.35 7.52 34.30
N ALA A 277 -6.84 8.37 33.39
CA ALA A 277 -6.89 9.82 33.62
C ALA A 277 -8.20 10.31 34.29
N ILE A 278 -9.16 9.43 34.58
CA ILE A 278 -10.47 9.85 35.14
C ILE A 278 -10.65 9.42 36.62
N ASN A 279 -9.73 8.65 37.21
CA ASN A 279 -9.83 8.21 38.61
C ASN A 279 -8.76 8.80 39.54
N GLY A 280 -8.32 10.03 39.31
CA GLY A 280 -7.35 10.74 40.13
C GLY A 280 -7.69 12.21 40.25
N SER A 281 -8.84 12.51 40.85
CA SER A 281 -9.11 13.82 41.46
C SER A 281 -10.22 13.67 42.49
#